data_6e60b1bbec5379c520fb8fc274468d4c
#
_entry.id   6e60b1bbec5379c520fb8fc274468d4c
#
_cell.length_a   1.000
_cell.length_b   1.000
_cell.length_c   1.000
_cell.angle_alpha   90.00
_cell.angle_beta   90.00
_cell.angle_gamma   90.00
#
_symmetry.space_group_name_H-M   'P 1'
#
loop_
_entity.id
_entity.type
_entity.pdbx_description
1 polymer ?
#
loop_
_entity_poly.entity_id
_entity_poly.type
_entity_poly.pdbx_seq_one_letter_code
_entity_poly.pdbx_strand_id
1 'polypeptide(L)'
;MSCSDEHVSHSMQDNLIQITSQLRTKLQKAKYGVYNHSAVELCHWTKKSFAEEGNCYKHKFYGISTHQCMEMTPTAMNCENRCIYCWRPTEFYDTLQMPEELVDEPDVMVEQLMAERKKLINGFYGNPKNNKKKLDESLLPAHYAISLSGEPTMYPKLPQLIKYLGSLKATKSIFLVTNGQEPDMLRRLASEDALPTQIYLSTNASNKKMFYQINRPRHRNAWERWLESLKLLATLDTRTVLRMTMIKGYNDKYNFGPYRACFQ
;
A
#
# COMPACT_ATOMS: atom_id res chain seq x y z
N MET A 1 -23.93 39.15 -11.69
CA MET A 1 -24.02 37.74 -12.12
C MET A 1 -22.70 37.10 -11.86
N SER A 2 -22.70 36.05 -11.12
CA SER A 2 -21.69 35.07 -10.73
C SER A 2 -21.27 35.17 -9.26
N CYS A 3 -21.95 34.42 -8.44
CA CYS A 3 -21.51 33.94 -7.12
C CYS A 3 -22.42 32.74 -6.78
N SER A 4 -22.09 31.55 -7.28
CA SER A 4 -22.78 30.29 -6.91
C SER A 4 -21.96 29.02 -6.99
N ASP A 5 -20.69 29.08 -7.38
CA ASP A 5 -19.90 27.81 -7.60
C ASP A 5 -18.94 27.45 -6.45
N GLU A 6 -18.71 28.36 -5.47
CA GLU A 6 -17.77 28.03 -4.37
C GLU A 6 -18.40 27.31 -3.17
N HIS A 7 -19.71 27.24 -3.06
CA HIS A 7 -20.37 26.62 -1.90
C HIS A 7 -20.62 25.11 -2.05
N VAL A 8 -20.55 24.56 -3.26
CA VAL A 8 -20.81 23.11 -3.50
C VAL A 8 -19.61 22.24 -3.21
N SER A 9 -18.39 22.78 -3.34
CA SER A 9 -17.16 21.99 -3.12
C SER A 9 -16.83 21.74 -1.63
N HIS A 10 -17.26 22.62 -0.72
CA HIS A 10 -16.95 22.47 0.71
C HIS A 10 -17.82 21.41 1.40
N SER A 11 -19.11 21.26 1.01
CA SER A 11 -20.02 20.31 1.64
C SER A 11 -19.77 18.83 1.25
N MET A 12 -19.14 18.57 0.11
CA MET A 12 -18.77 17.20 -0.29
C MET A 12 -17.51 16.67 0.40
N GLN A 13 -16.56 17.55 0.73
CA GLN A 13 -15.33 17.15 1.42
C GLN A 13 -15.56 16.78 2.90
N ASP A 14 -16.59 17.30 3.54
CA ASP A 14 -16.88 17.01 4.95
C ASP A 14 -17.45 15.60 5.19
N ASN A 15 -17.92 14.92 4.15
CA ASN A 15 -18.51 13.57 4.26
C ASN A 15 -17.54 12.43 3.94
N LEU A 16 -16.30 12.70 3.53
CA LEU A 16 -15.34 11.65 3.19
C LEU A 16 -14.83 10.90 4.43
N ILE A 17 -14.47 9.64 4.22
CA ILE A 17 -13.86 8.81 5.27
C ILE A 17 -12.57 9.48 5.75
N GLN A 18 -12.49 9.73 7.05
CA GLN A 18 -11.32 10.36 7.67
C GLN A 18 -10.74 9.48 8.77
N ILE A 19 -9.43 9.54 8.87
CA ILE A 19 -8.71 8.98 10.02
C ILE A 19 -9.10 9.72 11.29
N THR A 20 -9.47 8.99 12.34
CA THR A 20 -9.80 9.60 13.64
C THR A 20 -8.64 10.44 14.17
N SER A 21 -8.93 11.49 14.94
CA SER A 21 -7.91 12.39 15.52
C SER A 21 -6.88 11.61 16.36
N GLN A 22 -7.32 10.58 17.09
CA GLN A 22 -6.45 9.73 17.89
C GLN A 22 -5.47 8.95 17.02
N LEU A 23 -5.95 8.30 15.95
CA LEU A 23 -5.10 7.57 15.02
C LEU A 23 -4.19 8.51 14.23
N ARG A 24 -4.70 9.66 13.77
CA ARG A 24 -3.89 10.71 13.11
C ARG A 24 -2.69 11.10 13.98
N THR A 25 -2.93 11.38 15.26
CA THR A 25 -1.86 11.71 16.21
C THR A 25 -0.84 10.58 16.34
N LYS A 26 -1.30 9.32 16.43
CA LYS A 26 -0.44 8.14 16.51
C LYS A 26 0.42 7.98 15.25
N LEU A 27 -0.17 8.10 14.07
CA LEU A 27 0.53 8.00 12.79
C LEU A 27 1.54 9.14 12.59
N GLN A 28 1.18 10.38 12.93
CA GLN A 28 2.08 11.52 12.84
C GLN A 28 3.30 11.39 13.78
N LYS A 29 3.10 10.88 15.02
CA LYS A 29 4.23 10.52 15.91
C LYS A 29 5.14 9.47 15.28
N ALA A 30 4.60 8.53 14.53
CA ALA A 30 5.36 7.53 13.77
C ALA A 30 5.93 8.05 12.45
N LYS A 31 5.83 9.38 12.19
CA LYS A 31 6.37 10.05 10.99
C LYS A 31 5.65 9.67 9.68
N TYR A 32 4.34 9.49 9.76
CA TYR A 32 3.48 9.41 8.58
C TYR A 32 2.99 10.79 8.18
N GLY A 33 2.91 11.05 6.88
CA GLY A 33 2.03 12.07 6.30
C GLY A 33 0.65 11.46 6.11
N VAL A 34 -0.40 12.18 6.49
CA VAL A 34 -1.77 11.64 6.56
C VAL A 34 -2.74 12.59 5.89
N TYR A 35 -3.55 12.07 4.97
CA TYR A 35 -4.65 12.78 4.36
C TYR A 35 -5.90 11.89 4.33
N ASN A 36 -7.01 12.37 4.90
CA ASN A 36 -8.28 11.65 5.05
C ASN A 36 -8.10 10.17 5.45
N HIS A 37 -8.41 9.23 4.57
CA HIS A 37 -8.24 7.78 4.77
C HIS A 37 -6.90 7.23 4.30
N SER A 38 -6.00 8.09 3.81
CA SER A 38 -4.75 7.70 3.17
C SER A 38 -3.50 8.15 3.94
N ALA A 39 -2.37 7.54 3.65
CA ALA A 39 -1.12 7.89 4.30
C ALA A 39 0.12 7.62 3.42
N VAL A 40 1.20 8.34 3.71
CA VAL A 40 2.52 8.16 3.12
C VAL A 40 3.60 8.12 4.20
N GLU A 41 4.66 7.34 3.97
CA GLU A 41 5.82 7.27 4.85
C GLU A 41 7.12 7.27 4.03
N LEU A 42 8.19 7.78 4.62
CA LEU A 42 9.54 7.50 4.15
C LEU A 42 10.02 6.20 4.82
N CYS A 43 10.05 5.10 4.09
CA CYS A 43 10.49 3.82 4.64
C CYS A 43 11.96 3.86 5.07
N HIS A 44 12.36 2.89 5.90
CA HIS A 44 13.73 2.77 6.39
C HIS A 44 14.78 2.85 5.26
N TRP A 45 14.56 2.12 4.17
CA TRP A 45 15.51 2.08 3.04
C TRP A 45 15.57 3.39 2.24
N THR A 46 14.44 4.10 2.12
CA THR A 46 14.44 5.45 1.52
C THR A 46 15.32 6.39 2.33
N LYS A 47 15.18 6.38 3.67
CA LYS A 47 16.01 7.18 4.59
C LYS A 47 17.50 6.82 4.48
N LYS A 48 17.82 5.51 4.45
CA LYS A 48 19.19 5.02 4.28
C LYS A 48 19.81 5.43 2.94
N SER A 49 19.01 5.42 1.87
CA SER A 49 19.49 5.79 0.53
C SER A 49 19.83 7.28 0.40
N PHE A 50 19.25 8.16 1.21
CA PHE A 50 19.62 9.58 1.27
C PHE A 50 21.06 9.78 1.75
N ALA A 51 21.49 9.01 2.74
CA ALA A 51 22.84 9.04 3.29
C ALA A 51 23.81 8.05 2.61
N GLU A 52 23.39 7.42 1.51
CA GLU A 52 24.17 6.40 0.79
C GLU A 52 24.57 5.17 1.63
N GLU A 53 23.85 4.94 2.74
CA GLU A 53 24.09 3.84 3.68
C GLU A 53 23.42 2.52 3.28
N GLY A 54 22.73 2.47 2.13
CA GLY A 54 22.10 1.26 1.60
C GLY A 54 20.85 1.52 0.78
N ASN A 55 20.37 0.46 0.15
CA ASN A 55 19.20 0.47 -0.72
C ASN A 55 18.24 -0.67 -0.39
N CYS A 56 16.99 -0.51 -0.79
CA CYS A 56 15.96 -1.54 -0.72
C CYS A 56 16.33 -2.77 -1.58
N TYR A 57 15.86 -3.96 -1.20
CA TYR A 57 16.01 -5.17 -2.04
C TYR A 57 15.48 -4.98 -3.47
N LYS A 58 14.46 -4.15 -3.67
CA LYS A 58 13.94 -3.82 -5.00
C LYS A 58 14.98 -3.12 -5.88
N HIS A 59 15.90 -2.36 -5.31
CA HIS A 59 17.04 -1.83 -6.04
C HIS A 59 17.91 -2.95 -6.59
N LYS A 60 18.23 -3.94 -5.75
CA LYS A 60 19.07 -5.08 -6.16
C LYS A 60 18.40 -5.96 -7.23
N PHE A 61 17.10 -6.22 -7.10
CA PHE A 61 16.39 -7.13 -7.98
C PHE A 61 15.78 -6.48 -9.23
N TYR A 62 15.43 -5.20 -9.15
CA TYR A 62 14.66 -4.52 -10.20
C TYR A 62 15.28 -3.19 -10.64
N GLY A 63 16.43 -2.80 -10.09
CA GLY A 63 17.12 -1.56 -10.47
C GLY A 63 16.43 -0.27 -10.06
N ILE A 64 15.47 -0.30 -9.12
CA ILE A 64 14.76 0.92 -8.72
C ILE A 64 15.66 1.93 -8.02
N SER A 65 15.38 3.22 -8.21
CA SER A 65 15.98 4.30 -7.41
C SER A 65 15.31 4.39 -6.06
N THR A 66 15.92 3.81 -5.00
CA THR A 66 15.28 3.68 -3.67
C THR A 66 14.83 5.02 -3.10
N HIS A 67 15.61 6.10 -3.29
CA HIS A 67 15.27 7.44 -2.81
C HIS A 67 14.04 8.05 -3.52
N GLN A 68 13.72 7.61 -4.74
CA GLN A 68 12.54 8.03 -5.48
C GLN A 68 11.32 7.13 -5.25
N CYS A 69 11.38 6.17 -4.30
CA CYS A 69 10.24 5.33 -3.96
C CYS A 69 9.31 6.08 -3.00
N MET A 70 8.03 6.14 -3.35
CA MET A 70 6.95 6.61 -2.50
C MET A 70 6.17 5.41 -1.96
N GLU A 71 6.31 5.14 -0.67
CA GLU A 71 5.51 4.13 0.04
C GLU A 71 4.24 4.79 0.56
N MET A 72 3.08 4.35 0.07
CA MET A 72 1.78 4.94 0.36
C MET A 72 0.68 3.89 0.53
N THR A 73 -0.43 4.32 1.07
CA THR A 73 -1.67 3.53 1.14
C THR A 73 -2.90 4.40 0.96
N PRO A 74 -3.89 3.97 0.17
CA PRO A 74 -5.21 4.59 0.13
C PRO A 74 -6.12 4.15 1.28
N THR A 75 -5.69 3.18 2.12
CA THR A 75 -6.52 2.48 3.10
C THR A 75 -5.84 2.40 4.47
N ALA A 76 -5.34 3.52 4.98
CA ALA A 76 -4.49 3.54 6.18
C ALA A 76 -5.13 2.89 7.43
N MET A 77 -6.46 2.73 7.46
CA MET A 77 -7.23 2.19 8.58
C MET A 77 -8.02 0.93 8.26
N ASN A 78 -8.06 0.52 6.98
CA ASN A 78 -8.95 -0.53 6.53
C ASN A 78 -8.16 -1.76 6.12
N CYS A 79 -8.40 -2.87 6.81
CA CYS A 79 -7.86 -4.18 6.48
C CYS A 79 -8.75 -5.27 7.02
N GLU A 80 -9.01 -6.29 6.24
CA GLU A 80 -9.81 -7.46 6.64
C GLU A 80 -9.04 -8.41 7.56
N ASN A 81 -7.72 -8.26 7.64
CA ASN A 81 -6.86 -9.11 8.44
C ASN A 81 -6.31 -8.36 9.67
N ARG A 82 -6.12 -9.12 10.77
CA ARG A 82 -5.42 -8.68 11.98
C ARG A 82 -4.23 -9.59 12.25
N CYS A 83 -3.29 -9.61 11.30
CA CYS A 83 -2.14 -10.53 11.31
C CYS A 83 -1.31 -10.38 12.58
N ILE A 84 -0.90 -11.52 13.18
CA ILE A 84 -0.13 -11.54 14.44
C ILE A 84 1.23 -10.82 14.33
N TYR A 85 1.77 -10.69 13.14
CA TYR A 85 3.03 -10.01 12.85
C TYR A 85 2.85 -8.55 12.41
N CYS A 86 1.61 -8.07 12.31
CA CYS A 86 1.35 -6.70 11.88
C CYS A 86 1.74 -5.72 12.98
N TRP A 87 2.70 -4.87 12.68
CA TRP A 87 3.17 -3.83 13.58
C TRP A 87 2.38 -2.51 13.44
N ARG A 88 1.41 -2.48 12.54
CA ARG A 88 0.51 -1.35 12.36
C ARG A 88 -0.57 -1.33 13.44
N PRO A 89 -1.21 -0.19 13.69
CA PRO A 89 -2.23 -0.05 14.74
C PRO A 89 -3.55 -0.72 14.36
N THR A 90 -3.55 -2.06 14.28
CA THR A 90 -4.70 -2.87 13.84
C THR A 90 -5.92 -2.77 14.76
N GLU A 91 -5.75 -2.23 15.95
CA GLU A 91 -6.83 -1.92 16.89
C GLU A 91 -7.81 -0.86 16.36
N PHE A 92 -7.38 -0.06 15.36
CA PHE A 92 -8.20 0.96 14.71
C PHE A 92 -8.86 0.48 13.40
N TYR A 93 -8.70 -0.80 13.03
CA TYR A 93 -9.29 -1.34 11.81
C TYR A 93 -10.72 -1.79 12.06
N ASP A 94 -11.67 -0.84 12.03
CA ASP A 94 -13.04 -1.08 12.46
C ASP A 94 -14.00 -1.43 11.32
N THR A 95 -13.78 -0.92 10.13
CA THR A 95 -14.66 -1.17 8.98
C THR A 95 -14.07 -2.17 7.97
N LEU A 96 -14.98 -2.95 7.36
CA LEU A 96 -14.69 -3.84 6.22
C LEU A 96 -15.14 -3.25 4.89
N GLN A 97 -15.65 -2.03 4.89
CA GLN A 97 -16.20 -1.40 3.70
C GLN A 97 -15.64 0.00 3.53
N MET A 98 -15.40 0.36 2.29
CA MET A 98 -15.07 1.71 1.87
C MET A 98 -16.02 2.08 0.71
N PRO A 99 -17.20 2.66 0.99
CA PRO A 99 -18.12 3.09 -0.05
C PRO A 99 -17.45 4.06 -1.02
N GLU A 100 -17.70 3.87 -2.31
CA GLU A 100 -17.00 4.61 -3.37
C GLU A 100 -17.26 6.12 -3.30
N GLU A 101 -18.45 6.50 -2.88
CA GLU A 101 -18.88 7.89 -2.70
C GLU A 101 -18.25 8.60 -1.48
N LEU A 102 -17.66 7.81 -0.57
CA LEU A 102 -17.04 8.33 0.66
C LEU A 102 -15.51 8.33 0.65
N VAL A 103 -14.88 8.01 -0.48
CA VAL A 103 -13.43 8.02 -0.62
C VAL A 103 -12.96 9.14 -1.53
N ASP A 104 -11.74 9.63 -1.26
CA ASP A 104 -11.10 10.66 -2.09
C ASP A 104 -10.93 10.20 -3.55
N GLU A 105 -10.93 11.15 -4.47
CA GLU A 105 -10.48 10.90 -5.84
C GLU A 105 -8.97 10.62 -5.86
N PRO A 106 -8.52 9.70 -6.75
CA PRO A 106 -7.12 9.26 -6.79
C PRO A 106 -6.10 10.39 -7.00
N ASP A 107 -6.39 11.32 -7.89
CA ASP A 107 -5.55 12.49 -8.21
C ASP A 107 -5.41 13.41 -7.00
N VAL A 108 -6.53 13.82 -6.39
CA VAL A 108 -6.55 14.65 -5.17
C VAL A 108 -5.77 13.98 -4.05
N MET A 109 -6.04 12.69 -3.80
CA MET A 109 -5.36 11.94 -2.75
C MET A 109 -3.84 11.90 -2.98
N VAL A 110 -3.39 11.58 -4.21
CA VAL A 110 -1.96 11.48 -4.53
C VAL A 110 -1.27 12.83 -4.41
N GLU A 111 -1.87 13.92 -4.89
CA GLU A 111 -1.32 15.27 -4.76
C GLU A 111 -1.13 15.66 -3.29
N GLN A 112 -2.12 15.39 -2.44
CA GLN A 112 -2.02 15.66 -1.00
C GLN A 112 -0.95 14.78 -0.33
N LEU A 113 -0.87 13.49 -0.68
CA LEU A 113 0.19 12.62 -0.15
C LEU A 113 1.59 13.02 -0.65
N MET A 114 1.72 13.55 -1.86
CA MET A 114 2.98 14.12 -2.35
C MET A 114 3.38 15.36 -1.57
N ALA A 115 2.42 16.24 -1.23
CA ALA A 115 2.66 17.40 -0.37
C ALA A 115 3.11 16.98 1.04
N GLU A 116 2.45 15.99 1.64
CA GLU A 116 2.85 15.43 2.93
C GLU A 116 4.25 14.79 2.86
N ARG A 117 4.54 14.02 1.81
CA ARG A 117 5.86 13.41 1.58
C ARG A 117 6.96 14.46 1.48
N LYS A 118 6.71 15.58 0.80
CA LYS A 118 7.65 16.71 0.69
C LYS A 118 7.98 17.29 2.08
N LYS A 119 6.97 17.44 2.96
CA LYS A 119 7.20 17.88 4.35
C LYS A 119 8.13 16.90 5.09
N LEU A 120 7.91 15.59 4.93
CA LEU A 120 8.75 14.56 5.55
C LEU A 120 10.20 14.61 5.03
N ILE A 121 10.42 14.84 3.74
CA ILE A 121 11.75 14.94 3.11
C ILE A 121 12.49 16.19 3.59
N ASN A 122 11.81 17.32 3.76
CA ASN A 122 12.41 18.58 4.14
C ASN A 122 13.25 18.46 5.44
N GLY A 123 12.84 17.62 6.37
CA GLY A 123 13.60 17.36 7.59
C GLY A 123 14.99 16.74 7.38
N PHE A 124 15.26 16.19 6.19
CA PHE A 124 16.55 15.54 5.88
C PHE A 124 17.60 16.50 5.30
N TYR A 125 17.21 17.67 4.80
CA TYR A 125 18.15 18.65 4.24
C TYR A 125 19.12 19.23 5.27
N GLY A 126 18.74 19.28 6.54
CA GLY A 126 19.61 19.77 7.62
C GLY A 126 20.73 18.80 8.03
N ASN A 127 20.69 17.54 7.58
CA ASN A 127 21.72 16.58 7.91
C ASN A 127 22.82 16.56 6.81
N PRO A 128 24.08 16.97 7.12
CA PRO A 128 25.18 17.05 6.15
C PRO A 128 25.59 15.69 5.57
N LYS A 129 25.19 14.56 6.20
CA LYS A 129 25.44 13.21 5.68
C LYS A 129 24.55 12.85 4.50
N ASN A 130 23.46 13.58 4.29
CA ASN A 130 22.53 13.28 3.21
C ASN A 130 22.99 13.89 1.88
N ASN A 131 22.89 13.10 0.83
CA ASN A 131 23.17 13.54 -0.53
C ASN A 131 22.02 14.45 -1.02
N LYS A 132 22.32 15.75 -1.20
CA LYS A 132 21.33 16.76 -1.61
C LYS A 132 20.67 16.43 -2.93
N LYS A 133 21.44 15.93 -3.92
CA LYS A 133 20.91 15.53 -5.22
C LYS A 133 19.85 14.44 -5.08
N LYS A 134 20.08 13.42 -4.22
CA LYS A 134 19.09 12.38 -3.96
C LYS A 134 17.84 12.92 -3.24
N LEU A 135 17.99 13.90 -2.36
CA LEU A 135 16.87 14.57 -1.73
C LEU A 135 16.03 15.33 -2.76
N ASP A 136 16.67 16.09 -3.65
CA ASP A 136 16.00 16.83 -4.73
C ASP A 136 15.28 15.87 -5.69
N GLU A 137 15.95 14.82 -6.15
CA GLU A 137 15.35 13.78 -6.99
C GLU A 137 14.15 13.09 -6.29
N SER A 138 14.20 12.92 -4.96
CA SER A 138 13.14 12.27 -4.19
C SER A 138 11.85 13.08 -4.09
N LEU A 139 11.90 14.40 -4.37
CA LEU A 139 10.69 15.23 -4.41
C LEU A 139 9.74 14.81 -5.54
N LEU A 140 10.28 14.18 -6.58
CA LEU A 140 9.51 13.64 -7.69
C LEU A 140 9.60 12.11 -7.69
N PRO A 141 8.60 11.38 -7.15
CA PRO A 141 8.61 9.93 -7.11
C PRO A 141 8.62 9.31 -8.52
N ALA A 142 9.45 8.27 -8.69
CA ALA A 142 9.48 7.46 -9.90
C ALA A 142 8.95 6.03 -9.66
N HIS A 143 8.84 5.62 -8.42
CA HIS A 143 8.39 4.29 -8.02
C HIS A 143 7.36 4.41 -6.91
N TYR A 144 6.21 3.80 -7.11
CA TYR A 144 5.12 3.82 -6.11
C TYR A 144 4.97 2.43 -5.49
N ALA A 145 4.95 2.36 -4.16
CA ALA A 145 4.69 1.15 -3.41
C ALA A 145 3.37 1.32 -2.63
N ILE A 146 2.30 0.74 -3.16
CA ILE A 146 0.97 0.75 -2.53
C ILE A 146 0.94 -0.41 -1.54
N SER A 147 1.41 -0.17 -0.30
CA SER A 147 1.70 -1.26 0.64
C SER A 147 1.81 -0.85 2.11
N LEU A 148 1.70 0.42 2.43
CA LEU A 148 2.14 0.97 3.71
C LEU A 148 1.36 0.43 4.92
N SER A 149 0.04 0.52 4.90
CA SER A 149 -0.87 0.16 5.98
C SER A 149 -2.24 -0.18 5.40
N GLY A 150 -3.04 -0.98 6.11
CA GLY A 150 -4.32 -1.43 5.59
C GLY A 150 -4.20 -2.42 4.42
N GLU A 151 -5.27 -2.60 3.68
CA GLU A 151 -5.32 -3.43 2.49
C GLU A 151 -5.72 -2.60 1.26
N PRO A 152 -4.79 -2.34 0.34
CA PRO A 152 -5.05 -1.45 -0.80
C PRO A 152 -6.19 -1.88 -1.70
N THR A 153 -6.46 -3.20 -1.81
CA THR A 153 -7.53 -3.72 -2.67
C THR A 153 -8.93 -3.43 -2.14
N MET A 154 -9.06 -2.94 -0.89
CA MET A 154 -10.32 -2.40 -0.36
C MET A 154 -10.67 -1.02 -0.92
N TYR A 155 -9.73 -0.29 -1.50
CA TYR A 155 -9.99 1.02 -2.08
C TYR A 155 -10.77 0.88 -3.40
N PRO A 156 -12.03 1.35 -3.48
CA PRO A 156 -12.89 1.07 -4.62
C PRO A 156 -12.41 1.70 -5.94
N LYS A 157 -11.65 2.80 -5.87
CA LYS A 157 -11.05 3.49 -7.01
C LYS A 157 -9.59 3.06 -7.27
N LEU A 158 -9.19 1.84 -6.85
CA LEU A 158 -7.83 1.35 -7.07
C LEU A 158 -7.42 1.27 -8.55
N PRO A 159 -8.28 0.82 -9.49
CA PRO A 159 -7.95 0.87 -10.92
C PRO A 159 -7.63 2.29 -11.41
N GLN A 160 -8.45 3.27 -11.02
CA GLN A 160 -8.24 4.67 -11.36
C GLN A 160 -6.95 5.22 -10.74
N LEU A 161 -6.64 4.83 -9.50
CA LEU A 161 -5.38 5.19 -8.84
C LEU A 161 -4.16 4.69 -9.61
N ILE A 162 -4.17 3.41 -10.04
CA ILE A 162 -3.05 2.83 -10.78
C ILE A 162 -2.89 3.51 -12.14
N LYS A 163 -3.98 3.78 -12.85
CA LYS A 163 -3.96 4.54 -14.10
C LYS A 163 -3.42 5.95 -13.92
N TYR A 164 -3.89 6.66 -12.89
CA TYR A 164 -3.40 8.00 -12.58
C TYR A 164 -1.90 8.00 -12.29
N LEU A 165 -1.42 7.11 -11.40
CA LEU A 165 0.00 6.97 -11.12
C LEU A 165 0.81 6.62 -12.38
N GLY A 166 0.28 5.76 -13.25
CA GLY A 166 0.90 5.38 -14.51
C GLY A 166 1.00 6.53 -15.53
N SER A 167 0.07 7.48 -15.49
CA SER A 167 0.05 8.65 -16.39
C SER A 167 1.07 9.72 -16.00
N LEU A 168 1.57 9.70 -14.75
CA LEU A 168 2.57 10.67 -14.29
C LEU A 168 3.91 10.46 -15.00
N LYS A 169 4.41 11.50 -15.67
CA LYS A 169 5.61 11.45 -16.54
C LYS A 169 6.86 10.83 -15.88
N ALA A 170 7.01 10.99 -14.57
CA ALA A 170 8.15 10.48 -13.84
C ALA A 170 8.00 9.00 -13.44
N THR A 171 6.82 8.42 -13.53
CA THR A 171 6.53 7.06 -13.06
C THR A 171 7.25 6.02 -13.92
N LYS A 172 7.99 5.14 -13.26
CA LYS A 172 8.69 4.00 -13.86
C LYS A 172 8.12 2.65 -13.41
N SER A 173 7.56 2.58 -12.19
CA SER A 173 6.96 1.34 -11.71
C SER A 173 5.98 1.59 -10.56
N ILE A 174 4.96 0.72 -10.51
CA ILE A 174 3.93 0.68 -9.48
C ILE A 174 3.93 -0.74 -8.89
N PHE A 175 4.07 -0.84 -7.57
CA PHE A 175 4.07 -2.09 -6.82
C PHE A 175 2.84 -2.13 -5.93
N LEU A 176 1.98 -3.12 -6.14
CA LEU A 176 0.83 -3.39 -5.27
C LEU A 176 1.16 -4.55 -4.34
N VAL A 177 0.90 -4.38 -3.04
CA VAL A 177 1.02 -5.48 -2.06
C VAL A 177 -0.34 -5.73 -1.46
N THR A 178 -0.85 -6.95 -1.60
CA THR A 178 -2.17 -7.33 -1.10
C THR A 178 -2.13 -8.56 -0.20
N ASN A 179 -3.12 -8.65 0.68
CA ASN A 179 -3.38 -9.83 1.50
C ASN A 179 -4.23 -10.88 0.76
N GLY A 180 -4.75 -10.53 -0.43
CA GLY A 180 -5.53 -11.42 -1.30
C GLY A 180 -6.96 -11.65 -0.87
N GLN A 181 -7.53 -10.79 -0.01
CA GLN A 181 -8.91 -10.95 0.43
C GLN A 181 -9.93 -10.36 -0.54
N GLU A 182 -9.50 -9.59 -1.55
CA GLU A 182 -10.38 -8.98 -2.55
C GLU A 182 -10.09 -9.50 -3.98
N PRO A 183 -10.43 -10.79 -4.29
CA PRO A 183 -10.20 -11.36 -5.63
C PRO A 183 -10.96 -10.61 -6.73
N ASP A 184 -12.13 -10.04 -6.44
CA ASP A 184 -12.90 -9.25 -7.41
C ASP A 184 -12.17 -7.96 -7.81
N MET A 185 -11.46 -7.32 -6.90
CA MET A 185 -10.62 -6.18 -7.23
C MET A 185 -9.47 -6.59 -8.15
N LEU A 186 -8.85 -7.75 -7.94
CA LEU A 186 -7.82 -8.26 -8.86
C LEU A 186 -8.38 -8.51 -10.27
N ARG A 187 -9.61 -9.01 -10.40
CA ARG A 187 -10.31 -9.14 -11.69
C ARG A 187 -10.55 -7.78 -12.32
N ARG A 188 -11.02 -6.80 -11.53
CA ARG A 188 -11.25 -5.44 -12.00
C ARG A 188 -9.97 -4.80 -12.53
N LEU A 189 -8.83 -4.95 -11.84
CA LEU A 189 -7.54 -4.45 -12.31
C LEU A 189 -7.19 -4.98 -13.70
N ALA A 190 -7.48 -6.25 -13.99
CA ALA A 190 -7.23 -6.82 -15.30
C ALA A 190 -8.26 -6.34 -16.35
N SER A 191 -9.55 -6.40 -16.03
CA SER A 191 -10.62 -6.05 -16.97
C SER A 191 -10.67 -4.55 -17.32
N GLU A 192 -10.20 -3.69 -16.41
CA GLU A 192 -10.13 -2.25 -16.61
C GLU A 192 -8.77 -1.78 -17.18
N ASP A 193 -7.87 -2.68 -17.57
CA ASP A 193 -6.51 -2.35 -18.03
C ASP A 193 -5.74 -1.45 -17.03
N ALA A 194 -5.75 -1.87 -15.77
CA ALA A 194 -5.18 -1.14 -14.65
C ALA A 194 -4.18 -1.99 -13.84
N LEU A 195 -3.50 -2.92 -14.52
CA LEU A 195 -2.51 -3.77 -13.83
C LEU A 195 -1.27 -2.93 -13.44
N PRO A 196 -0.79 -3.03 -12.20
CA PRO A 196 0.46 -2.40 -11.79
C PRO A 196 1.66 -3.12 -12.41
N THR A 197 2.85 -2.56 -12.32
CA THR A 197 4.09 -3.20 -12.80
C THR A 197 4.36 -4.54 -12.11
N GLN A 198 3.91 -4.67 -10.85
CA GLN A 198 4.09 -5.91 -10.08
C GLN A 198 3.10 -6.01 -8.93
N ILE A 199 2.56 -7.22 -8.73
CA ILE A 199 1.69 -7.56 -7.60
C ILE A 199 2.42 -8.51 -6.65
N TYR A 200 2.40 -8.19 -5.35
CA TYR A 200 2.84 -9.07 -4.28
C TYR A 200 1.63 -9.62 -3.54
N LEU A 201 1.48 -10.95 -3.51
CA LEU A 201 0.50 -11.61 -2.65
C LEU A 201 1.19 -12.05 -1.35
N SER A 202 0.65 -11.63 -0.22
CA SER A 202 1.11 -12.06 1.10
C SER A 202 0.72 -13.52 1.33
N THR A 203 1.75 -14.38 1.44
CA THR A 203 1.60 -15.85 1.53
C THR A 203 2.29 -16.33 2.80
N ASN A 204 1.57 -16.30 3.93
CA ASN A 204 2.17 -16.56 5.24
C ASN A 204 1.82 -17.94 5.82
N ALA A 205 0.97 -18.72 5.12
CA ALA A 205 0.46 -19.98 5.60
C ALA A 205 0.35 -21.01 4.48
N SER A 206 0.70 -22.25 4.78
CA SER A 206 0.64 -23.39 3.86
C SER A 206 -0.66 -24.18 3.91
N ASN A 207 -1.55 -23.86 4.86
CA ASN A 207 -2.85 -24.50 5.02
C ASN A 207 -3.85 -23.59 5.74
N LYS A 208 -5.14 -23.95 5.65
CA LYS A 208 -6.26 -23.19 6.21
C LYS A 208 -6.09 -22.90 7.70
N LYS A 209 -5.73 -23.89 8.51
CA LYS A 209 -5.57 -23.73 9.97
C LYS A 209 -4.51 -22.66 10.30
N MET A 210 -3.35 -22.78 9.69
CA MET A 210 -2.25 -21.81 9.88
C MET A 210 -2.63 -20.43 9.36
N PHE A 211 -3.36 -20.35 8.24
CA PHE A 211 -3.84 -19.09 7.68
C PHE A 211 -4.68 -18.31 8.70
N TYR A 212 -5.65 -18.95 9.33
CA TYR A 212 -6.48 -18.31 10.35
C TYR A 212 -5.70 -17.95 11.62
N GLN A 213 -4.72 -18.76 12.00
CA GLN A 213 -3.86 -18.47 13.17
C GLN A 213 -2.97 -17.24 12.94
N ILE A 214 -2.38 -17.11 11.75
CA ILE A 214 -1.42 -16.04 11.44
C ILE A 214 -2.12 -14.76 10.99
N ASN A 215 -3.06 -14.86 10.04
CA ASN A 215 -3.65 -13.68 9.41
C ASN A 215 -4.86 -13.13 10.18
N ARG A 216 -5.51 -13.95 11.04
CA ARG A 216 -6.68 -13.55 11.84
C ARG A 216 -7.71 -12.78 11.02
N PRO A 217 -8.20 -13.36 9.90
CA PRO A 217 -9.11 -12.68 9.00
C PRO A 217 -10.49 -12.51 9.63
N ARG A 218 -11.21 -11.47 9.18
CA ARG A 218 -12.59 -11.18 9.58
C ARG A 218 -13.62 -11.89 8.70
N HIS A 219 -13.28 -12.22 7.46
CA HIS A 219 -14.12 -13.01 6.56
C HIS A 219 -14.13 -14.49 6.97
N ARG A 220 -15.32 -15.10 6.98
CA ARG A 220 -15.46 -16.54 7.29
C ARG A 220 -14.85 -17.43 6.21
N ASN A 221 -14.90 -17.02 4.95
CA ASN A 221 -14.35 -17.71 3.79
C ASN A 221 -12.98 -17.13 3.33
N ALA A 222 -12.20 -16.57 4.26
CA ALA A 222 -10.97 -15.87 3.94
C ALA A 222 -9.91 -16.76 3.27
N TRP A 223 -9.84 -18.04 3.62
CA TRP A 223 -8.94 -18.99 2.98
C TRP A 223 -9.31 -19.23 1.53
N GLU A 224 -10.57 -19.39 1.23
CA GLU A 224 -11.11 -19.61 -0.11
C GLU A 224 -10.88 -18.36 -0.99
N ARG A 225 -11.12 -17.17 -0.46
CA ARG A 225 -10.81 -15.89 -1.14
C ARG A 225 -9.34 -15.75 -1.46
N TRP A 226 -8.48 -16.09 -0.51
CA TRP A 226 -7.03 -16.07 -0.71
C TRP A 226 -6.58 -17.08 -1.78
N LEU A 227 -7.11 -18.31 -1.78
CA LEU A 227 -6.83 -19.31 -2.81
C LEU A 227 -7.28 -18.85 -4.20
N GLU A 228 -8.41 -18.19 -4.28
CA GLU A 228 -8.92 -17.61 -5.51
C GLU A 228 -8.00 -16.50 -6.03
N SER A 229 -7.57 -15.58 -5.18
CA SER A 229 -6.57 -14.57 -5.51
C SER A 229 -5.25 -15.18 -5.98
N LEU A 230 -4.79 -16.26 -5.33
CA LEU A 230 -3.59 -16.98 -5.73
C LEU A 230 -3.71 -17.56 -7.15
N LYS A 231 -4.86 -18.17 -7.49
CA LYS A 231 -5.14 -18.69 -8.82
C LYS A 231 -5.21 -17.58 -9.87
N LEU A 232 -5.84 -16.46 -9.54
CA LEU A 232 -5.93 -15.30 -10.43
C LEU A 232 -4.55 -14.74 -10.78
N LEU A 233 -3.61 -14.68 -9.81
CA LEU A 233 -2.27 -14.15 -10.08
C LEU A 233 -1.56 -14.88 -11.23
N ALA A 234 -1.84 -16.17 -11.43
CA ALA A 234 -1.23 -16.94 -12.53
C ALA A 234 -1.77 -16.56 -13.91
N THR A 235 -2.90 -15.85 -13.97
CA THR A 235 -3.57 -15.45 -15.23
C THR A 235 -3.39 -13.96 -15.55
N LEU A 236 -2.86 -13.18 -14.62
CA LEU A 236 -2.67 -11.73 -14.82
C LEU A 236 -1.43 -11.44 -15.68
N ASP A 237 -1.58 -10.56 -16.66
CA ASP A 237 -0.46 -10.11 -17.51
C ASP A 237 0.37 -9.03 -16.78
N THR A 238 0.90 -9.39 -15.64
CA THR A 238 1.82 -8.57 -14.86
C THR A 238 2.77 -9.45 -14.07
N ARG A 239 3.89 -8.88 -13.60
CA ARG A 239 4.80 -9.60 -12.74
C ARG A 239 4.15 -9.87 -11.37
N THR A 240 4.14 -11.14 -10.96
CA THR A 240 3.58 -11.58 -9.68
C THR A 240 4.66 -12.15 -8.77
N VAL A 241 4.52 -11.88 -7.47
CA VAL A 241 5.46 -12.35 -6.44
C VAL A 241 4.68 -12.85 -5.22
N LEU A 242 5.04 -14.02 -4.74
CA LEU A 242 4.55 -14.52 -3.47
C LEU A 242 5.50 -14.07 -2.37
N ARG A 243 4.99 -13.28 -1.43
CA ARG A 243 5.77 -12.71 -0.33
C ARG A 243 5.42 -13.39 0.97
N MET A 244 6.41 -14.05 1.59
CA MET A 244 6.25 -14.72 2.87
C MET A 244 6.91 -13.92 4.00
N THR A 245 6.20 -13.78 5.10
CA THR A 245 6.76 -13.33 6.39
C THR A 245 7.03 -14.56 7.24
N MET A 246 8.32 -14.85 7.51
CA MET A 246 8.72 -15.94 8.39
C MET A 246 8.47 -15.56 9.86
N ILE A 247 7.72 -16.38 10.58
CA ILE A 247 7.30 -16.14 11.97
C ILE A 247 7.74 -17.33 12.81
N LYS A 248 8.68 -17.09 13.73
CA LYS A 248 9.21 -18.13 14.63
C LYS A 248 8.10 -18.81 15.43
N GLY A 249 8.09 -20.13 15.39
CA GLY A 249 7.10 -20.96 16.08
C GLY A 249 5.77 -21.13 15.33
N TYR A 250 5.57 -20.47 14.18
CA TYR A 250 4.37 -20.61 13.37
C TYR A 250 4.64 -21.25 12.01
N ASN A 251 5.46 -20.61 11.16
CA ASN A 251 5.75 -21.07 9.80
C ASN A 251 7.24 -21.23 9.48
N ASP A 252 8.12 -21.15 10.49
CA ASP A 252 9.57 -21.26 10.38
C ASP A 252 10.09 -22.72 10.29
N LYS A 253 9.27 -23.69 10.68
CA LYS A 253 9.65 -25.13 10.69
C LYS A 253 9.22 -25.90 9.45
N TYR A 254 8.64 -25.22 8.46
CA TYR A 254 8.07 -25.90 7.32
C TYR A 254 9.10 -26.08 6.20
N ASN A 255 9.31 -27.33 5.80
CA ASN A 255 9.81 -27.64 4.47
C ASN A 255 8.89 -26.97 3.44
N PHE A 256 9.47 -26.39 2.39
CA PHE A 256 8.74 -25.76 1.27
C PHE A 256 7.76 -26.72 0.55
N GLY A 257 7.73 -28.02 0.93
CA GLY A 257 6.83 -29.03 0.37
C GLY A 257 5.34 -28.68 0.40
N PRO A 258 4.77 -28.23 1.52
CA PRO A 258 3.36 -27.83 1.58
C PRO A 258 3.03 -26.64 0.69
N TYR A 259 3.98 -25.73 0.44
CA TYR A 259 3.79 -24.60 -0.47
C TYR A 259 3.83 -25.05 -1.94
N ARG A 260 4.53 -26.12 -2.28
CA ARG A 260 4.48 -26.71 -3.65
C ARG A 260 3.08 -27.20 -4.02
N ALA A 261 2.33 -27.74 -3.05
CA ALA A 261 0.96 -28.18 -3.28
C ALA A 261 -0.04 -27.03 -3.52
N CYS A 262 0.32 -25.80 -3.15
CA CYS A 262 -0.49 -24.61 -3.46
C CYS A 262 -0.26 -24.10 -4.89
N PHE A 263 0.77 -24.63 -5.60
CA PHE A 263 1.20 -24.15 -6.92
C PHE A 263 1.01 -25.22 -8.03
N GLN A 264 0.44 -26.37 -7.71
CA GLN A 264 -0.02 -27.40 -8.63
C GLN A 264 -1.54 -27.31 -8.82
#